data_c34ecea4860ae411249947802cb4a850
#
_entry.id   c34ecea4860ae411249947802cb4a850
#
_cell.length_a   1.000
_cell.length_b   1.000
_cell.length_c   1.000
_cell.angle_alpha   90.00
_cell.angle_beta   90.00
_cell.angle_gamma   90.00
#
_symmetry.space_group_name_H-M   'P 1'
#
loop_
_entity.id
_entity.type
_entity.pdbx_description
1 polymer ?
#
loop_
_entity_poly.entity_id
_entity_poly.type
_entity_poly.pdbx_seq_one_letter_code
_entity_poly.pdbx_strand_id
1 'polypeptide(L)'
;MPRQRWGWFAVLCLVAVGATTVRALPTAAQIKTAFTAMDTSGNNALNLDEWDRASFALFHAADKNKNDFIDADELQASTIAQDTFLHADTNHDGRLSVNEFMELRRALFRIADIDHDDSLVYVEYELLILMEQVGWNDQNHNDRIELSELRESLKKAFEQLDTNHDGHLTAEEATYMPAEEFKAFDKNADGQLSLDEYIAGYRAALMGG
;
A
#
# COMPACT_ATOMS: atom_id res chain seq x y z
N MET A 1 11.14 25.47 12.46
CA MET A 1 10.84 24.13 13.04
C MET A 1 11.17 23.14 11.94
N PRO A 2 12.04 22.15 12.15
CA PRO A 2 12.39 21.21 11.09
C PRO A 2 11.21 20.28 10.84
N ARG A 3 10.71 20.29 9.60
CA ARG A 3 9.75 19.31 9.10
C ARG A 3 10.41 17.93 9.19
N GLN A 4 9.84 17.06 10.01
CA GLN A 4 10.31 15.68 10.19
C GLN A 4 10.09 14.88 8.89
N ARG A 5 11.10 14.14 8.54
CA ARG A 5 11.23 13.28 7.35
C ARG A 5 10.11 12.23 7.35
N TRP A 6 9.31 12.23 6.31
CA TRP A 6 8.36 11.19 5.98
C TRP A 6 9.14 9.92 5.60
N GLY A 7 9.54 9.18 6.58
CA GLY A 7 10.11 7.87 6.40
C GLY A 7 9.21 6.85 7.09
N TRP A 8 8.68 5.91 6.31
CA TRP A 8 8.02 4.70 6.78
C TRP A 8 6.54 4.85 7.19
N PHE A 9 5.66 4.76 6.20
CA PHE A 9 4.25 4.50 6.45
C PHE A 9 3.96 3.01 6.29
N ALA A 10 3.59 2.33 7.36
CA ALA A 10 3.01 1.01 7.30
C ALA A 10 1.50 1.14 7.36
N VAL A 11 0.80 0.81 6.30
CA VAL A 11 -0.66 0.85 6.22
C VAL A 11 -1.28 -0.54 6.13
N LEU A 12 -2.46 -0.57 6.58
CA LEU A 12 -3.30 -1.71 6.88
C LEU A 12 -3.78 -2.46 5.65
N CYS A 13 -3.24 -3.60 5.37
CA CYS A 13 -3.96 -4.64 4.64
C CYS A 13 -4.72 -5.54 5.62
N LEU A 14 -6.02 -5.69 5.38
CA LEU A 14 -6.90 -6.59 6.13
C LEU A 14 -6.49 -8.05 5.95
N VAL A 15 -5.48 -8.50 6.71
CA VAL A 15 -5.30 -9.93 6.96
C VAL A 15 -4.93 -10.09 8.44
N ALA A 16 -5.89 -10.57 9.21
CA ALA A 16 -5.68 -10.95 10.60
C ALA A 16 -4.76 -12.18 10.67
N VAL A 17 -3.49 -11.97 11.04
CA VAL A 17 -2.64 -13.06 11.58
C VAL A 17 -1.82 -12.49 12.74
N GLY A 18 -1.93 -13.12 13.89
CA GLY A 18 -1.33 -12.65 15.13
C GLY A 18 0.18 -12.77 15.19
N ALA A 19 0.76 -11.92 16.06
CA ALA A 19 2.06 -11.95 16.74
C ALA A 19 3.34 -11.77 15.90
N THR A 20 3.99 -10.63 16.12
CA THR A 20 5.47 -10.38 16.11
C THR A 20 6.33 -11.23 15.17
N THR A 21 6.28 -10.92 13.87
CA THR A 21 7.32 -11.25 12.89
C THR A 21 7.28 -10.22 11.76
N VAL A 22 8.38 -10.00 11.07
CA VAL A 22 8.41 -9.26 9.79
C VAL A 22 7.17 -9.67 8.99
N ARG A 23 6.26 -8.74 8.78
CA ARG A 23 4.95 -9.02 8.19
C ARG A 23 5.17 -9.40 6.73
N ALA A 24 4.92 -10.67 6.40
CA ALA A 24 4.98 -11.10 5.00
C ALA A 24 3.99 -10.28 4.15
N LEU A 25 4.40 -9.91 2.94
CA LEU A 25 3.49 -9.29 1.98
C LEU A 25 2.25 -10.18 1.78
N PRO A 26 1.06 -9.60 1.68
CA PRO A 26 -0.11 -10.38 1.30
C PRO A 26 0.07 -10.94 -0.11
N THR A 27 -0.49 -12.11 -0.35
CA THR A 27 -0.47 -12.72 -1.67
C THR A 27 -1.38 -11.97 -2.65
N ALA A 28 -1.11 -12.10 -3.96
CA ALA A 28 -1.96 -11.54 -5.01
C ALA A 28 -3.46 -11.85 -4.83
N ALA A 29 -3.80 -13.08 -4.41
CA ALA A 29 -5.18 -13.47 -4.15
C ALA A 29 -5.82 -12.68 -3.00
N GLN A 30 -5.05 -12.40 -1.94
CA GLN A 30 -5.51 -11.60 -0.80
C GLN A 30 -5.71 -10.13 -1.19
N ILE A 31 -4.76 -9.55 -1.94
CA ILE A 31 -4.85 -8.18 -2.47
C ILE A 31 -6.09 -8.06 -3.37
N LYS A 32 -6.27 -9.01 -4.31
CA LYS A 32 -7.42 -9.01 -5.21
C LYS A 32 -8.75 -9.13 -4.46
N THR A 33 -8.80 -9.97 -3.43
CA THR A 33 -10.00 -10.12 -2.60
C THR A 33 -10.35 -8.82 -1.88
N ALA A 34 -9.36 -8.14 -1.30
CA ALA A 34 -9.55 -6.86 -0.63
C ALA A 34 -10.02 -5.77 -1.59
N PHE A 35 -9.36 -5.63 -2.74
CA PHE A 35 -9.73 -4.69 -3.80
C PHE A 35 -11.19 -4.90 -4.24
N THR A 36 -11.55 -6.14 -4.61
CA THR A 36 -12.90 -6.47 -5.08
C THR A 36 -13.98 -6.22 -4.01
N ALA A 37 -13.64 -6.40 -2.73
CA ALA A 37 -14.58 -6.12 -1.63
C ALA A 37 -14.83 -4.62 -1.44
N MET A 38 -13.86 -3.77 -1.79
CA MET A 38 -13.98 -2.30 -1.73
C MET A 38 -14.67 -1.74 -2.99
N ASP A 39 -14.40 -2.31 -4.16
CA ASP A 39 -15.03 -1.94 -5.44
C ASP A 39 -16.49 -2.38 -5.45
N THR A 40 -17.34 -1.57 -4.83
CA THR A 40 -18.78 -1.85 -4.72
C THR A 40 -19.55 -1.49 -5.98
N SER A 41 -18.99 -0.65 -6.83
CA SER A 41 -19.55 -0.29 -8.13
C SER A 41 -19.28 -1.35 -9.21
N GLY A 42 -18.25 -2.17 -9.03
CA GLY A 42 -17.82 -3.21 -9.99
C GLY A 42 -17.16 -2.65 -11.24
N ASN A 43 -16.61 -1.43 -11.17
CA ASN A 43 -15.97 -0.78 -12.31
C ASN A 43 -14.46 -1.07 -12.43
N ASN A 44 -13.90 -1.89 -11.52
CA ASN A 44 -12.48 -2.23 -11.39
C ASN A 44 -11.57 -1.03 -11.04
N ALA A 45 -12.12 -0.02 -10.40
CA ALA A 45 -11.39 1.09 -9.83
C ALA A 45 -12.01 1.45 -8.46
N LEU A 46 -11.23 1.97 -7.54
CA LEU A 46 -11.70 2.47 -6.25
C LEU A 46 -11.75 3.98 -6.30
N ASN A 47 -12.94 4.54 -6.29
CA ASN A 47 -13.09 5.97 -6.09
C ASN A 47 -12.98 6.35 -4.59
N LEU A 48 -12.89 7.64 -4.32
CA LEU A 48 -12.71 8.13 -2.95
C LEU A 48 -13.88 7.73 -2.02
N ASP A 49 -15.12 7.64 -2.53
CA ASP A 49 -16.26 7.24 -1.72
C ASP A 49 -16.17 5.75 -1.30
N GLU A 50 -15.71 4.88 -2.19
CA GLU A 50 -15.48 3.47 -1.90
C GLU A 50 -14.33 3.27 -0.92
N TRP A 51 -13.26 4.03 -1.12
CA TRP A 51 -12.11 4.08 -0.23
C TRP A 51 -12.48 4.57 1.18
N ASP A 52 -13.21 5.67 1.28
CA ASP A 52 -13.68 6.23 2.54
C ASP A 52 -14.61 5.26 3.27
N ARG A 53 -15.54 4.62 2.56
CA ARG A 53 -16.45 3.63 3.13
C ARG A 53 -15.69 2.44 3.72
N ALA A 54 -14.70 1.92 3.00
CA ALA A 54 -13.84 0.84 3.48
C ALA A 54 -13.01 1.30 4.70
N SER A 55 -12.49 2.52 4.65
CA SER A 55 -11.72 3.12 5.75
C SER A 55 -12.56 3.29 7.01
N PHE A 56 -13.79 3.75 6.90
CA PHE A 56 -14.75 3.82 8.02
C PHE A 56 -15.03 2.44 8.61
N ALA A 57 -15.23 1.43 7.76
CA ALA A 57 -15.47 0.07 8.24
C ALA A 57 -14.25 -0.47 9.01
N LEU A 58 -13.04 -0.16 8.57
CA LEU A 58 -11.79 -0.50 9.27
C LEU A 58 -11.69 0.18 10.64
N PHE A 59 -11.98 1.49 10.67
CA PHE A 59 -11.98 2.24 11.93
C PHE A 59 -12.91 1.62 12.95
N HIS A 60 -14.18 1.42 12.58
CA HIS A 60 -15.17 0.83 13.48
C HIS A 60 -14.88 -0.63 13.85
N ALA A 61 -14.14 -1.36 13.00
CA ALA A 61 -13.67 -2.70 13.36
C ALA A 61 -12.57 -2.66 14.42
N ALA A 62 -11.77 -1.59 14.46
CA ALA A 62 -10.72 -1.37 15.47
C ALA A 62 -11.29 -0.77 16.76
N ASP A 63 -12.19 0.19 16.68
CA ASP A 63 -12.90 0.80 17.81
C ASP A 63 -13.88 -0.20 18.44
N LYS A 64 -13.41 -0.99 19.40
CA LYS A 64 -14.18 -2.05 20.06
C LYS A 64 -15.11 -1.51 21.14
N ASN A 65 -14.68 -0.45 21.82
CA ASN A 65 -15.45 0.15 22.90
C ASN A 65 -16.47 1.19 22.41
N LYS A 66 -16.42 1.57 21.12
CA LYS A 66 -17.33 2.49 20.41
C LYS A 66 -17.33 3.90 21.00
N ASN A 67 -16.13 4.38 21.31
CA ASN A 67 -15.94 5.75 21.84
C ASN A 67 -15.51 6.74 20.74
N ASP A 68 -15.51 6.33 19.45
CA ASP A 68 -15.10 7.10 18.28
C ASP A 68 -13.59 7.45 18.28
N PHE A 69 -12.80 6.67 19.01
CA PHE A 69 -11.34 6.73 19.02
C PHE A 69 -10.77 5.32 18.92
N ILE A 70 -9.56 5.18 18.42
CA ILE A 70 -8.74 3.99 18.59
C ILE A 70 -7.69 4.33 19.65
N ASP A 71 -7.80 3.74 20.80
CA ASP A 71 -6.85 3.95 21.90
C ASP A 71 -5.75 2.86 21.91
N ALA A 72 -4.79 2.98 22.84
CA ALA A 72 -3.61 2.10 22.88
C ALA A 72 -3.97 0.61 23.02
N ASP A 73 -5.01 0.26 23.77
CA ASP A 73 -5.44 -1.13 23.96
C ASP A 73 -6.06 -1.70 22.68
N GLU A 74 -6.83 -0.87 21.99
CA GLU A 74 -7.45 -1.22 20.71
C GLU A 74 -6.42 -1.29 19.58
N LEU A 75 -5.43 -0.40 19.60
CA LEU A 75 -4.30 -0.45 18.69
C LEU A 75 -3.55 -1.78 18.77
N GLN A 76 -3.26 -2.27 19.99
CA GLN A 76 -2.60 -3.56 20.17
C GLN A 76 -3.43 -4.74 19.65
N ALA A 77 -4.76 -4.63 19.72
CA ALA A 77 -5.70 -5.65 19.23
C ALA A 77 -6.03 -5.49 17.75
N SER A 78 -5.66 -4.37 17.13
CA SER A 78 -5.93 -4.05 15.74
C SER A 78 -4.78 -4.45 14.83
N THR A 79 -5.00 -4.30 13.54
CA THR A 79 -3.97 -4.50 12.52
C THR A 79 -3.23 -3.19 12.18
N ILE A 80 -3.56 -2.08 12.85
CA ILE A 80 -2.91 -0.79 12.65
C ILE A 80 -1.49 -0.85 13.21
N ALA A 81 -0.50 -0.52 12.39
CA ALA A 81 0.88 -0.48 12.85
C ALA A 81 1.09 0.69 13.81
N GLN A 82 1.94 0.50 14.82
CA GLN A 82 2.21 1.54 15.81
C GLN A 82 2.80 2.82 15.19
N ASP A 83 3.64 2.67 14.16
CA ASP A 83 4.21 3.82 13.45
C ASP A 83 3.13 4.60 12.70
N THR A 84 2.16 3.92 12.11
CA THR A 84 0.99 4.52 11.46
C THR A 84 0.16 5.32 12.45
N PHE A 85 -0.07 4.77 13.65
CA PHE A 85 -0.77 5.46 14.73
C PHE A 85 -0.05 6.76 15.12
N LEU A 86 1.26 6.69 15.38
CA LEU A 86 2.05 7.85 15.80
C LEU A 86 2.09 8.98 14.74
N HIS A 87 2.01 8.63 13.46
CA HIS A 87 1.95 9.63 12.39
C HIS A 87 0.56 10.21 12.21
N ALA A 88 -0.47 9.41 12.43
CA ALA A 88 -1.86 9.84 12.30
C ALA A 88 -2.32 10.67 13.51
N ASP A 89 -1.83 10.39 14.71
CA ASP A 89 -2.11 11.17 15.93
C ASP A 89 -1.46 12.57 15.83
N THR A 90 -2.15 13.46 15.11
CA THR A 90 -1.64 14.80 14.80
C THR A 90 -1.74 15.76 15.98
N ASN A 91 -2.67 15.51 16.90
CA ASN A 91 -2.87 16.31 18.10
C ASN A 91 -2.07 15.80 19.30
N HIS A 92 -1.44 14.60 19.17
CA HIS A 92 -0.60 13.96 20.18
C HIS A 92 -1.32 13.69 21.52
N ASP A 93 -2.61 13.33 21.44
CA ASP A 93 -3.41 13.00 22.62
C ASP A 93 -3.33 11.50 23.01
N GLY A 94 -2.59 10.70 22.21
CA GLY A 94 -2.40 9.27 22.43
C GLY A 94 -3.57 8.42 21.95
N ARG A 95 -4.48 8.98 21.16
CA ARG A 95 -5.63 8.32 20.53
C ARG A 95 -5.68 8.65 19.06
N LEU A 96 -6.40 7.86 18.30
CA LEU A 96 -6.64 8.13 16.91
C LEU A 96 -8.14 8.38 16.71
N SER A 97 -8.51 9.62 16.49
CA SER A 97 -9.88 9.99 16.16
C SER A 97 -10.25 9.54 14.75
N VAL A 98 -11.55 9.44 14.46
CA VAL A 98 -12.06 9.17 13.10
C VAL A 98 -11.46 10.13 12.10
N ASN A 99 -11.38 11.42 12.42
CA ASN A 99 -10.88 12.44 11.49
C ASN A 99 -9.39 12.21 11.16
N GLU A 100 -8.56 11.97 12.17
CA GLU A 100 -7.13 11.70 11.99
C GLU A 100 -6.90 10.44 11.15
N PHE A 101 -7.65 9.38 11.44
CA PHE A 101 -7.58 8.15 10.66
C PHE A 101 -8.00 8.38 9.19
N MET A 102 -9.11 9.08 8.96
CA MET A 102 -9.60 9.35 7.61
C MET A 102 -8.65 10.27 6.81
N GLU A 103 -8.04 11.27 7.44
CA GLU A 103 -7.02 12.10 6.79
C GLU A 103 -5.78 11.31 6.38
N LEU A 104 -5.30 10.42 7.24
CA LEU A 104 -4.24 9.49 6.87
C LEU A 104 -4.64 8.64 5.66
N ARG A 105 -5.83 8.01 5.70
CA ARG A 105 -6.31 7.14 4.63
C ARG A 105 -6.43 7.86 3.29
N ARG A 106 -6.93 9.10 3.31
CA ARG A 106 -7.01 9.94 2.11
C ARG A 106 -5.64 10.40 1.60
N ALA A 107 -4.68 10.65 2.50
CA ALA A 107 -3.31 10.92 2.08
C ALA A 107 -2.70 9.72 1.33
N LEU A 108 -2.96 8.50 1.79
CA LEU A 108 -2.51 7.28 1.13
C LEU A 108 -3.19 7.05 -0.23
N PHE A 109 -4.48 7.37 -0.33
CA PHE A 109 -5.18 7.35 -1.62
C PHE A 109 -4.49 8.29 -2.62
N ARG A 110 -4.22 9.54 -2.23
CA ARG A 110 -3.56 10.53 -3.10
C ARG A 110 -2.14 10.14 -3.52
N ILE A 111 -1.39 9.48 -2.63
CA ILE A 111 -0.04 9.01 -2.96
C ILE A 111 -0.10 7.84 -3.95
N ALA A 112 -1.09 6.97 -3.79
CA ALA A 112 -1.25 5.79 -4.65
C ALA A 112 -1.87 6.11 -6.01
N ASP A 113 -2.64 7.19 -6.11
CA ASP A 113 -3.22 7.72 -7.36
C ASP A 113 -2.10 8.37 -8.19
N ILE A 114 -1.39 7.53 -8.97
CA ILE A 114 -0.16 7.91 -9.68
C ILE A 114 -0.48 8.66 -10.98
N ASP A 115 -1.58 8.32 -11.64
CA ASP A 115 -2.00 8.97 -12.87
C ASP A 115 -2.92 10.19 -12.62
N HIS A 116 -3.33 10.40 -11.35
CA HIS A 116 -4.11 11.53 -10.87
C HIS A 116 -5.51 11.62 -11.51
N ASP A 117 -6.15 10.47 -11.69
CA ASP A 117 -7.51 10.37 -12.22
C ASP A 117 -8.60 10.36 -11.12
N ASP A 118 -8.21 10.54 -9.84
CA ASP A 118 -9.05 10.49 -8.64
C ASP A 118 -9.66 9.09 -8.38
N SER A 119 -9.04 8.04 -8.89
CA SER A 119 -9.40 6.66 -8.58
C SER A 119 -8.15 5.79 -8.40
N LEU A 120 -8.28 4.61 -7.81
CA LEU A 120 -7.21 3.63 -7.76
C LEU A 120 -7.61 2.41 -8.58
N VAL A 121 -6.93 2.17 -9.68
CA VAL A 121 -7.03 0.88 -10.37
C VAL A 121 -6.26 -0.19 -9.61
N TYR A 122 -6.47 -1.48 -9.98
CA TYR A 122 -5.87 -2.59 -9.24
C TYR A 122 -4.35 -2.47 -9.07
N VAL A 123 -3.63 -2.06 -10.12
CA VAL A 123 -2.16 -1.93 -10.07
C VAL A 123 -1.69 -0.84 -9.10
N GLU A 124 -2.42 0.26 -8.98
CA GLU A 124 -2.14 1.33 -8.01
C GLU A 124 -2.40 0.88 -6.58
N TYR A 125 -3.51 0.16 -6.37
CA TYR A 125 -3.79 -0.46 -5.08
C TYR A 125 -2.76 -1.51 -4.69
N GLU A 126 -2.30 -2.33 -5.62
CA GLU A 126 -1.21 -3.30 -5.41
C GLU A 126 0.10 -2.59 -5.05
N LEU A 127 0.45 -1.53 -5.79
CA LEU A 127 1.61 -0.69 -5.48
C LEU A 127 1.49 -0.04 -4.10
N LEU A 128 0.32 0.44 -3.71
CA LEU A 128 0.10 0.95 -2.36
C LEU A 128 0.49 -0.11 -1.31
N ILE A 129 -0.02 -1.33 -1.46
CA ILE A 129 0.27 -2.44 -0.54
C ILE A 129 1.77 -2.77 -0.49
N LEU A 130 2.44 -2.80 -1.64
CA LEU A 130 3.88 -3.04 -1.72
C LEU A 130 4.67 -1.92 -1.05
N MET A 131 4.34 -0.67 -1.36
CA MET A 131 5.07 0.50 -0.85
C MET A 131 4.84 0.76 0.64
N GLU A 132 3.79 0.21 1.22
CA GLU A 132 3.61 0.18 2.67
C GLU A 132 4.74 -0.54 3.40
N GLN A 133 5.36 -1.52 2.75
CA GLN A 133 6.48 -2.28 3.34
C GLN A 133 7.84 -1.65 3.04
N VAL A 134 8.02 -1.14 1.83
CA VAL A 134 9.32 -0.65 1.37
C VAL A 134 9.46 0.87 1.47
N GLY A 135 8.35 1.58 1.59
CA GLY A 135 8.26 3.04 1.65
C GLY A 135 8.34 3.70 0.27
N TRP A 136 7.49 4.69 0.06
CA TRP A 136 7.52 5.57 -1.10
C TRP A 136 8.77 6.45 -1.11
N ASN A 137 9.24 6.81 -2.29
CA ASN A 137 10.37 7.72 -2.47
C ASN A 137 9.89 9.10 -2.95
N ASP A 138 9.07 9.76 -2.16
CA ASP A 138 8.66 11.15 -2.38
C ASP A 138 9.83 12.09 -2.03
N GLN A 139 10.65 12.43 -3.03
CA GLN A 139 11.85 13.25 -2.84
C GLN A 139 11.54 14.73 -2.66
N ASN A 140 10.50 15.21 -3.32
CA ASN A 140 10.11 16.61 -3.29
C ASN A 140 9.14 16.95 -2.16
N HIS A 141 8.61 15.93 -1.46
CA HIS A 141 7.72 16.04 -0.32
C HIS A 141 6.41 16.79 -0.64
N ASN A 142 5.84 16.49 -1.82
CA ASN A 142 4.56 17.07 -2.26
C ASN A 142 3.36 16.16 -2.02
N ASP A 143 3.58 15.01 -1.35
CA ASP A 143 2.58 13.98 -1.07
C ASP A 143 1.97 13.35 -2.35
N ARG A 144 2.77 13.32 -3.43
CA ARG A 144 2.47 12.66 -4.71
C ARG A 144 3.68 11.89 -5.19
N ILE A 145 3.47 10.92 -6.05
CA ILE A 145 4.56 10.14 -6.65
C ILE A 145 4.57 10.37 -8.15
N GLU A 146 5.56 11.11 -8.61
CA GLU A 146 5.83 11.25 -10.04
C GLU A 146 6.55 10.02 -10.60
N LEU A 147 6.54 9.85 -11.93
CA LEU A 147 7.15 8.68 -12.60
C LEU A 147 8.64 8.48 -12.26
N SER A 148 9.38 9.55 -11.98
CA SER A 148 10.78 9.47 -11.56
C SER A 148 10.92 8.90 -10.15
N GLU A 149 10.04 9.31 -9.25
CA GLU A 149 9.99 8.86 -7.86
C GLU A 149 9.45 7.43 -7.75
N LEU A 150 8.47 7.08 -8.59
CA LEU A 150 7.99 5.72 -8.75
C LEU A 150 9.12 4.77 -9.14
N ARG A 151 9.98 5.17 -10.09
CA ARG A 151 11.11 4.35 -10.50
C ARG A 151 12.05 4.02 -9.34
N GLU A 152 12.39 5.00 -8.52
CA GLU A 152 13.25 4.79 -7.36
C GLU A 152 12.55 3.97 -6.26
N SER A 153 11.24 4.16 -6.10
CA SER A 153 10.43 3.32 -5.21
C SER A 153 10.42 1.86 -5.66
N LEU A 154 10.18 1.61 -6.94
CA LEU A 154 10.18 0.26 -7.53
C LEU A 154 11.56 -0.40 -7.45
N LYS A 155 12.65 0.34 -7.68
CA LYS A 155 14.00 -0.17 -7.51
C LYS A 155 14.25 -0.64 -6.07
N LYS A 156 13.85 0.17 -5.09
CA LYS A 156 13.97 -0.18 -3.67
C LYS A 156 13.13 -1.40 -3.32
N ALA A 157 11.92 -1.51 -3.88
CA ALA A 157 11.06 -2.68 -3.71
C ALA A 157 11.73 -3.94 -4.30
N PHE A 158 12.24 -3.84 -5.51
CA PHE A 158 12.95 -4.94 -6.18
C PHE A 158 14.11 -5.45 -5.33
N GLU A 159 14.97 -4.56 -4.81
CA GLU A 159 16.11 -4.91 -3.95
C GLU A 159 15.71 -5.60 -2.63
N GLN A 160 14.50 -5.34 -2.13
CA GLN A 160 13.99 -6.00 -0.93
C GLN A 160 13.30 -7.34 -1.23
N LEU A 161 12.69 -7.47 -2.40
CA LEU A 161 12.03 -8.69 -2.86
C LEU A 161 13.04 -9.73 -3.34
N ASP A 162 14.13 -9.31 -3.96
CA ASP A 162 15.25 -10.16 -4.39
C ASP A 162 15.98 -10.69 -3.14
N THR A 163 15.42 -11.76 -2.57
CA THR A 163 15.90 -12.33 -1.31
C THR A 163 17.17 -13.15 -1.45
N ASN A 164 17.42 -13.67 -2.66
CA ASN A 164 18.61 -14.44 -2.97
C ASN A 164 19.75 -13.57 -3.54
N HIS A 165 19.47 -12.29 -3.84
CA HIS A 165 20.39 -11.29 -4.38
C HIS A 165 21.05 -11.71 -5.72
N ASP A 166 20.29 -12.36 -6.58
CA ASP A 166 20.76 -12.75 -7.92
C ASP A 166 20.48 -11.68 -9.00
N GLY A 167 19.81 -10.59 -8.62
CA GLY A 167 19.47 -9.49 -9.50
C GLY A 167 18.22 -9.70 -10.34
N HIS A 168 17.42 -10.72 -10.03
CA HIS A 168 16.17 -11.06 -10.69
C HIS A 168 15.09 -11.35 -9.67
N LEU A 169 13.82 -11.23 -10.04
CA LEU A 169 12.71 -11.71 -9.22
C LEU A 169 12.09 -12.95 -9.85
N THR A 170 11.97 -13.98 -9.05
CA THR A 170 11.19 -15.18 -9.37
C THR A 170 9.73 -15.00 -8.95
N ALA A 171 8.83 -15.86 -9.41
CA ALA A 171 7.44 -15.87 -8.97
C ALA A 171 7.29 -16.17 -7.47
N GLU A 172 8.25 -16.89 -6.88
CA GLU A 172 8.30 -17.16 -5.44
C GLU A 172 8.67 -15.93 -4.61
N GLU A 173 9.43 -15.00 -5.17
CA GLU A 173 9.79 -13.73 -4.54
C GLU A 173 8.71 -12.66 -4.75
N ALA A 174 8.02 -12.70 -5.89
CA ALA A 174 6.95 -11.78 -6.26
C ALA A 174 5.54 -12.33 -5.96
N THR A 175 5.33 -12.98 -4.81
CA THR A 175 4.04 -13.63 -4.46
C THR A 175 2.85 -12.68 -4.35
N TYR A 176 3.09 -11.39 -4.19
CA TYR A 176 2.08 -10.34 -4.14
C TYR A 176 1.52 -10.01 -5.54
N MET A 177 2.29 -10.29 -6.60
CA MET A 177 1.94 -10.03 -7.99
C MET A 177 1.10 -11.18 -8.57
N PRO A 178 0.01 -10.92 -9.30
CA PRO A 178 -0.72 -11.95 -10.03
C PRO A 178 0.16 -12.66 -11.07
N ALA A 179 -0.01 -13.97 -11.24
CA ALA A 179 0.79 -14.74 -12.18
C ALA A 179 0.68 -14.25 -13.64
N GLU A 180 -0.50 -13.75 -14.03
CA GLU A 180 -0.71 -13.18 -15.37
C GLU A 180 0.05 -11.85 -15.54
N GLU A 181 0.15 -11.06 -14.48
CA GLU A 181 0.90 -9.80 -14.47
C GLU A 181 2.40 -10.08 -14.50
N PHE A 182 2.90 -11.01 -13.68
CA PHE A 182 4.28 -11.48 -13.73
C PHE A 182 4.67 -11.90 -15.15
N LYS A 183 3.84 -12.73 -15.78
CA LYS A 183 4.05 -13.18 -17.16
C LYS A 183 3.98 -12.04 -18.18
N ALA A 184 3.16 -11.02 -17.95
CA ALA A 184 3.07 -9.86 -18.82
C ALA A 184 4.31 -8.96 -18.71
N PHE A 185 4.96 -8.94 -17.54
CA PHE A 185 6.20 -8.19 -17.28
C PHE A 185 7.43 -8.93 -17.80
N ASP A 186 7.46 -10.26 -17.73
CA ASP A 186 8.52 -11.13 -18.28
C ASP A 186 8.47 -11.10 -19.82
N LYS A 187 9.16 -10.12 -20.41
CA LYS A 187 9.17 -9.89 -21.86
C LYS A 187 10.04 -10.88 -22.64
N ASN A 188 11.11 -11.35 -22.00
CA ASN A 188 12.04 -12.29 -22.62
C ASN A 188 11.60 -13.75 -22.41
N ALA A 189 10.60 -14.00 -21.56
CA ALA A 189 10.02 -15.29 -21.22
C ALA A 189 11.04 -16.27 -20.61
N ASP A 190 11.97 -15.76 -19.78
CA ASP A 190 12.96 -16.59 -19.09
C ASP A 190 12.46 -17.09 -17.71
N GLY A 191 11.26 -16.65 -17.29
CA GLY A 191 10.63 -17.04 -16.03
C GLY A 191 11.09 -16.22 -14.82
N GLN A 192 11.82 -15.15 -15.04
CA GLN A 192 12.31 -14.21 -14.04
C GLN A 192 12.03 -12.78 -14.49
N LEU A 193 12.02 -11.82 -13.57
CA LEU A 193 11.94 -10.40 -13.88
C LEU A 193 13.28 -9.74 -13.58
N SER A 194 13.91 -9.17 -14.57
CA SER A 194 14.99 -8.21 -14.37
C SER A 194 14.41 -6.90 -13.81
N LEU A 195 15.26 -6.06 -13.21
CA LEU A 195 14.84 -4.74 -12.73
C LEU A 195 14.21 -3.89 -13.85
N ASP A 196 14.76 -3.97 -15.06
CA ASP A 196 14.22 -3.20 -16.19
C ASP A 196 12.83 -3.72 -16.63
N GLU A 197 12.60 -5.03 -16.65
CA GLU A 197 11.28 -5.61 -16.93
C GLU A 197 10.26 -5.26 -15.85
N TYR A 198 10.67 -5.33 -14.60
CA TYR A 198 9.85 -4.97 -13.45
C TYR A 198 9.38 -3.52 -13.52
N ILE A 199 10.29 -2.57 -13.72
CA ILE A 199 9.96 -1.14 -13.84
C ILE A 199 9.14 -0.86 -15.10
N ALA A 200 9.51 -1.45 -16.25
CA ALA A 200 8.80 -1.26 -17.49
C ALA A 200 7.37 -1.84 -17.45
N GLY A 201 7.20 -2.96 -16.75
CA GLY A 201 5.92 -3.62 -16.55
C GLY A 201 4.94 -2.72 -15.79
N TYR A 202 5.33 -2.23 -14.62
CA TYR A 202 4.49 -1.31 -13.84
C TYR A 202 4.18 -0.03 -14.60
N ARG A 203 5.18 0.55 -15.25
CA ARG A 203 4.95 1.74 -16.07
C ARG A 203 3.94 1.50 -17.20
N ALA A 204 4.00 0.34 -17.85
CA ALA A 204 3.04 0.00 -18.91
C ALA A 204 1.63 -0.25 -18.35
N ALA A 205 1.53 -0.90 -17.19
CA ALA A 205 0.25 -1.16 -16.53
C ALA A 205 -0.46 0.13 -16.09
N LEU A 206 0.29 1.10 -15.57
CA LEU A 206 -0.23 2.42 -15.16
C LEU A 206 -0.63 3.32 -16.33
N MET A 207 0.04 3.19 -17.50
CA MET A 207 -0.23 4.05 -18.68
C MET A 207 -1.17 3.40 -19.69
N GLY A 208 -1.52 2.16 -19.51
CA GLY A 208 -2.30 1.36 -20.45
C GLY A 208 -3.76 1.13 -20.04
N GLY A 209 -4.22 1.80 -18.97
CA GLY A 209 -5.60 1.76 -18.49
C GLY A 209 -6.54 2.63 -19.31
#